data_fc575e9fac8cfdb8c75a4734e0b016b6
#
_entry.id   fc575e9fac8cfdb8c75a4734e0b016b6
#
_cell.length_a   1.000
_cell.length_b   1.000
_cell.length_c   1.000
_cell.angle_alpha   90.00
_cell.angle_beta   90.00
_cell.angle_gamma   90.00
#
_symmetry.space_group_name_H-M   'P 1'
#
loop_
_entity.id
_entity.type
_entity.pdbx_description
1 polymer ?
#
loop_
_entity_poly.entity_id
_entity_poly.type
_entity_poly.pdbx_seq_one_letter_code
_entity_poly.pdbx_strand_id
1 'polypeptide(L)'
;VKPVVIAVAITGSVPRKKDNPAVPVTPAEQVESTHEAFEAGASLVHIHVRNPDESPSSDPALFGQVQEGVRKHCPGMIVQFSTGGRGRDQAARGNALELRPDMASLSTGSVNFPTIVYENSPALVTDLATRMRTYGVRPEIEIFDLSHLHGAKRLVEAGLMDERPHVQVVMGVKNALPAEEHLLELMLGELKRVLPKATWTAAGIGVNQARVIEWVLARGGDGVRTGLEDNIRITRDRLASSNAELVRLAAEAVARHGRRPATPAEARAALGLAA
;
A
#
# COMPACT_ATOMS: atom_id res chain seq x y z
N VAL A 1 16.88 -18.44 1.12
CA VAL A 1 16.71 -17.03 1.55
C VAL A 1 15.27 -16.61 1.27
N LYS A 2 14.53 -16.21 2.30
CA LYS A 2 13.10 -15.80 2.15
C LYS A 2 13.04 -14.50 1.32
N PRO A 3 12.33 -14.48 0.17
CA PRO A 3 12.16 -13.26 -0.61
C PRO A 3 11.28 -12.25 0.14
N VAL A 4 11.42 -10.96 -0.21
CA VAL A 4 10.67 -9.84 0.38
C VAL A 4 9.90 -9.12 -0.72
N VAL A 5 8.59 -8.99 -0.57
CA VAL A 5 7.78 -8.16 -1.47
C VAL A 5 8.17 -6.69 -1.28
N ILE A 6 8.56 -6.01 -2.35
CA ILE A 6 8.73 -4.56 -2.32
C ILE A 6 7.51 -3.93 -2.98
N ALA A 7 6.68 -3.29 -2.16
CA ALA A 7 5.55 -2.51 -2.62
C ALA A 7 5.97 -1.06 -2.84
N VAL A 8 5.70 -0.52 -4.03
CA VAL A 8 5.93 0.89 -4.34
C VAL A 8 4.61 1.66 -4.40
N ALA A 9 4.44 2.65 -3.54
CA ALA A 9 3.31 3.57 -3.52
C ALA A 9 3.71 4.87 -4.24
N ILE A 10 3.31 4.97 -5.50
CA ILE A 10 3.94 5.89 -6.45
C ILE A 10 3.50 7.35 -6.33
N THR A 11 2.24 7.62 -5.92
CA THR A 11 1.62 8.95 -6.08
C THR A 11 0.90 9.44 -4.83
N GLY A 12 0.06 8.58 -4.23
CA GLY A 12 -0.80 8.94 -3.11
C GLY A 12 -1.84 10.02 -3.39
N SER A 13 -2.38 10.60 -2.32
CA SER A 13 -3.39 11.65 -2.38
C SER A 13 -2.90 13.03 -1.90
N VAL A 14 -1.71 13.12 -1.32
CA VAL A 14 -1.20 14.33 -0.65
C VAL A 14 -0.08 15.02 -1.44
N PRO A 15 1.04 14.36 -1.78
CA PRO A 15 2.16 15.02 -2.45
C PRO A 15 1.74 15.63 -3.80
N ARG A 16 2.32 16.77 -4.13
CA ARG A 16 2.11 17.50 -5.38
C ARG A 16 3.46 17.69 -6.10
N LYS A 17 3.42 17.97 -7.41
CA LYS A 17 4.63 18.32 -8.17
C LYS A 17 5.39 19.51 -7.61
N LYS A 18 4.69 20.47 -6.99
CA LYS A 18 5.33 21.60 -6.28
C LYS A 18 6.14 21.18 -5.06
N ASP A 19 5.78 20.06 -4.41
CA ASP A 19 6.45 19.52 -3.22
C ASP A 19 7.66 18.65 -3.61
N ASN A 20 7.49 17.89 -4.69
CA ASN A 20 8.54 17.15 -5.39
C ASN A 20 8.13 16.93 -6.86
N PRO A 21 8.87 17.46 -7.84
CA PRO A 21 8.53 17.33 -9.26
C PRO A 21 8.54 15.89 -9.79
N ALA A 22 9.17 14.95 -9.07
CA ALA A 22 9.18 13.53 -9.42
C ALA A 22 7.86 12.80 -9.10
N VAL A 23 6.89 13.43 -8.41
CA VAL A 23 5.58 12.81 -8.14
C VAL A 23 4.83 12.60 -9.46
N PRO A 24 4.52 11.34 -9.85
CA PRO A 24 3.81 11.07 -11.10
C PRO A 24 2.32 11.37 -10.92
N VAL A 25 1.73 12.17 -11.80
CA VAL A 25 0.33 12.62 -11.72
C VAL A 25 -0.51 12.01 -12.83
N THR A 26 -0.08 12.15 -14.08
CA THR A 26 -0.80 11.59 -15.22
C THR A 26 -0.66 10.07 -15.31
N PRO A 27 -1.61 9.35 -15.97
CA PRO A 27 -1.45 7.92 -16.18
C PRO A 27 -0.14 7.53 -16.86
N ALA A 28 0.32 8.30 -17.85
CA ALA A 28 1.59 8.03 -18.53
C ALA A 28 2.78 8.15 -17.58
N GLU A 29 2.84 9.22 -16.76
CA GLU A 29 3.89 9.39 -15.74
C GLU A 29 3.85 8.27 -14.70
N GLN A 30 2.66 7.82 -14.29
CA GLN A 30 2.51 6.72 -13.33
C GLN A 30 3.00 5.39 -13.90
N VAL A 31 2.71 5.11 -15.16
CA VAL A 31 3.19 3.90 -15.85
C VAL A 31 4.72 3.93 -15.97
N GLU A 32 5.30 5.05 -16.41
CA GLU A 32 6.75 5.20 -16.54
C GLU A 32 7.44 5.03 -15.18
N SER A 33 6.97 5.76 -14.16
CA SER A 33 7.50 5.67 -12.80
C SER A 33 7.37 4.26 -12.19
N THR A 34 6.28 3.54 -12.52
CA THR A 34 6.10 2.15 -12.11
C THR A 34 7.08 1.23 -12.82
N HIS A 35 7.31 1.43 -14.12
CA HIS A 35 8.26 0.62 -14.88
C HIS A 35 9.70 0.79 -14.34
N GLU A 36 10.13 2.03 -14.09
CA GLU A 36 11.44 2.27 -13.45
C GLU A 36 11.55 1.61 -12.06
N ALA A 37 10.48 1.65 -11.26
CA ALA A 37 10.43 1.01 -9.94
C ALA A 37 10.43 -0.53 -10.06
N PHE A 38 9.77 -1.09 -11.07
CA PHE A 38 9.79 -2.52 -11.39
C PHE A 38 11.21 -3.00 -11.72
N GLU A 39 11.92 -2.28 -12.59
CA GLU A 39 13.33 -2.57 -12.93
C GLU A 39 14.26 -2.42 -11.71
N ALA A 40 13.89 -1.58 -10.73
CA ALA A 40 14.62 -1.43 -9.48
C ALA A 40 14.31 -2.53 -8.44
N GLY A 41 13.34 -3.43 -8.72
CA GLY A 41 13.03 -4.59 -7.89
C GLY A 41 11.69 -4.53 -7.15
N ALA A 42 10.80 -3.59 -7.45
CA ALA A 42 9.43 -3.62 -6.93
C ALA A 42 8.61 -4.73 -7.59
N SER A 43 7.82 -5.46 -6.81
CA SER A 43 6.95 -6.53 -7.29
C SER A 43 5.45 -6.24 -7.12
N LEU A 44 5.12 -5.14 -6.43
CA LEU A 44 3.76 -4.64 -6.24
C LEU A 44 3.75 -3.12 -6.41
N VAL A 45 2.76 -2.59 -7.15
CA VAL A 45 2.50 -1.14 -7.23
C VAL A 45 1.17 -0.78 -6.59
N HIS A 46 1.18 0.21 -5.69
CA HIS A 46 0.00 0.84 -5.11
C HIS A 46 -0.34 2.12 -5.86
N ILE A 47 -1.56 2.19 -6.39
CA ILE A 47 -1.97 3.20 -7.36
C ILE A 47 -3.06 4.10 -6.75
N HIS A 48 -2.82 5.41 -6.81
CA HIS A 48 -3.80 6.47 -6.73
C HIS A 48 -3.84 7.22 -8.06
N VAL A 49 -5.02 7.60 -8.52
CA VAL A 49 -5.12 8.44 -9.71
C VAL A 49 -5.50 9.87 -9.35
N ARG A 50 -5.13 10.80 -10.21
CA ARG A 50 -5.27 12.25 -10.02
C ARG A 50 -5.98 12.89 -11.20
N ASN A 51 -6.76 13.93 -10.92
CA ASN A 51 -7.24 14.86 -11.92
C ASN A 51 -6.10 15.74 -12.46
N PRO A 52 -6.29 16.46 -13.59
CA PRO A 52 -5.27 17.34 -14.15
C PRO A 52 -4.79 18.45 -13.21
N ASP A 53 -5.63 18.89 -12.26
CA ASP A 53 -5.30 19.85 -11.20
C ASP A 53 -4.57 19.23 -10.00
N GLU A 54 -4.13 17.98 -10.14
CA GLU A 54 -3.50 17.16 -9.11
C GLU A 54 -4.42 16.76 -7.94
N SER A 55 -5.71 17.10 -7.96
CA SER A 55 -6.65 16.62 -6.93
C SER A 55 -6.86 15.11 -7.03
N PRO A 56 -7.12 14.40 -5.91
CA PRO A 56 -7.42 12.98 -5.95
C PRO A 56 -8.64 12.65 -6.82
N SER A 57 -8.57 11.56 -7.57
CA SER A 57 -9.67 11.07 -8.40
C SER A 57 -10.08 9.65 -8.03
N SER A 58 -11.34 9.30 -8.27
CA SER A 58 -11.88 7.92 -8.21
C SER A 58 -12.33 7.42 -9.58
N ASP A 59 -11.94 8.11 -10.65
CA ASP A 59 -12.34 7.78 -12.03
C ASP A 59 -11.79 6.40 -12.45
N PRO A 60 -12.65 5.40 -12.72
CA PRO A 60 -12.21 4.09 -13.19
C PRO A 60 -11.43 4.15 -14.51
N ALA A 61 -11.72 5.12 -15.39
CA ALA A 61 -11.01 5.24 -16.65
C ALA A 61 -9.52 5.56 -16.44
N LEU A 62 -9.19 6.43 -15.48
CA LEU A 62 -7.80 6.73 -15.13
C LEU A 62 -7.09 5.51 -14.52
N PHE A 63 -7.76 4.79 -13.61
CA PHE A 63 -7.23 3.54 -13.06
C PHE A 63 -6.99 2.50 -14.15
N GLY A 64 -7.91 2.36 -15.11
CA GLY A 64 -7.79 1.44 -16.23
C GLY A 64 -6.59 1.73 -17.11
N GLN A 65 -6.34 3.01 -17.45
CA GLN A 65 -5.18 3.42 -18.23
C GLN A 65 -3.85 3.06 -17.53
N VAL A 66 -3.73 3.31 -16.23
CA VAL A 66 -2.53 2.95 -15.47
C VAL A 66 -2.38 1.43 -15.40
N GLN A 67 -3.45 0.69 -15.10
CA GLN A 67 -3.43 -0.78 -15.02
C GLN A 67 -3.00 -1.41 -16.35
N GLU A 68 -3.54 -0.95 -17.47
CA GLU A 68 -3.19 -1.45 -18.81
C GLU A 68 -1.70 -1.22 -19.10
N GLY A 69 -1.22 -0.01 -18.83
CA GLY A 69 0.19 0.33 -19.03
C GLY A 69 1.12 -0.50 -18.14
N VAL A 70 0.78 -0.68 -16.86
CA VAL A 70 1.58 -1.51 -15.93
C VAL A 70 1.59 -2.97 -16.40
N ARG A 71 0.46 -3.54 -16.75
CA ARG A 71 0.39 -4.93 -17.28
C ARG A 71 1.21 -5.13 -18.55
N LYS A 72 1.27 -4.10 -19.40
CA LYS A 72 2.05 -4.13 -20.66
C LYS A 72 3.55 -4.05 -20.42
N HIS A 73 4.00 -3.17 -19.49
CA HIS A 73 5.41 -2.84 -19.34
C HIS A 73 6.08 -3.50 -18.13
N CYS A 74 5.30 -4.00 -17.16
CA CYS A 74 5.79 -4.63 -15.92
C CYS A 74 5.19 -6.05 -15.79
N PRO A 75 5.62 -7.03 -16.58
CA PRO A 75 4.97 -8.34 -16.66
C PRO A 75 4.95 -9.05 -15.29
N GLY A 76 3.76 -9.46 -14.86
CA GLY A 76 3.53 -10.18 -13.61
C GLY A 76 3.50 -9.31 -12.35
N MET A 77 3.84 -8.02 -12.44
CA MET A 77 3.76 -7.10 -11.30
C MET A 77 2.35 -7.05 -10.72
N ILE A 78 2.23 -7.09 -9.40
CA ILE A 78 0.95 -7.00 -8.71
C ILE A 78 0.43 -5.57 -8.78
N VAL A 79 -0.77 -5.40 -9.32
CA VAL A 79 -1.47 -4.11 -9.39
C VAL A 79 -2.44 -4.00 -8.22
N GLN A 80 -2.23 -3.00 -7.38
CA GLN A 80 -3.09 -2.72 -6.23
C GLN A 80 -3.70 -1.33 -6.36
N PHE A 81 -5.04 -1.25 -6.30
CA PHE A 81 -5.76 0.03 -6.32
C PHE A 81 -6.02 0.55 -4.91
N SER A 82 -5.85 1.85 -4.73
CA SER A 82 -6.30 2.53 -3.52
C SER A 82 -7.82 2.69 -3.53
N THR A 83 -8.48 2.26 -2.45
CA THR A 83 -9.87 2.65 -2.14
C THR A 83 -9.93 3.83 -1.17
N GLY A 84 -8.84 4.55 -0.97
CA GLY A 84 -8.77 5.71 -0.08
C GLY A 84 -9.79 6.80 -0.44
N GLY A 85 -10.37 7.45 0.58
CA GLY A 85 -11.45 8.43 0.43
C GLY A 85 -11.05 9.89 0.65
N ARG A 86 -9.75 10.18 0.82
CA ARG A 86 -9.31 11.57 1.09
C ARG A 86 -9.65 12.48 -0.09
N GLY A 87 -10.46 13.53 0.17
CA GLY A 87 -10.85 14.50 -0.85
C GLY A 87 -11.75 13.95 -1.96
N ARG A 88 -12.41 12.80 -1.73
CA ARG A 88 -13.25 12.11 -2.70
C ARG A 88 -14.64 11.82 -2.13
N ASP A 89 -15.63 11.66 -3.02
CA ASP A 89 -16.94 11.14 -2.65
C ASP A 89 -16.83 9.72 -2.09
N GLN A 90 -17.39 9.49 -0.92
CA GLN A 90 -17.39 8.17 -0.27
C GLN A 90 -18.12 7.13 -1.12
N ALA A 91 -19.20 7.50 -1.82
CA ALA A 91 -19.94 6.61 -2.70
C ALA A 91 -19.13 6.17 -3.93
N ALA A 92 -18.16 6.98 -4.38
CA ALA A 92 -17.29 6.66 -5.52
C ALA A 92 -16.12 5.73 -5.15
N ARG A 93 -15.86 5.52 -3.86
CA ARG A 93 -14.80 4.61 -3.40
C ARG A 93 -15.09 3.19 -3.87
N GLY A 94 -14.07 2.55 -4.42
CA GLY A 94 -14.19 1.19 -4.95
C GLY A 94 -14.86 1.08 -6.33
N ASN A 95 -15.24 2.19 -7.02
CA ASN A 95 -15.81 2.09 -8.37
C ASN A 95 -14.84 1.43 -9.37
N ALA A 96 -13.54 1.62 -9.21
CA ALA A 96 -12.54 0.97 -10.05
C ALA A 96 -12.34 -0.54 -9.76
N LEU A 97 -12.95 -1.11 -8.71
CA LEU A 97 -12.80 -2.54 -8.39
C LEU A 97 -13.35 -3.46 -9.50
N GLU A 98 -14.31 -2.99 -10.31
CA GLU A 98 -14.85 -3.72 -11.46
C GLU A 98 -13.78 -3.99 -12.54
N LEU A 99 -12.69 -3.22 -12.56
CA LEU A 99 -11.53 -3.44 -13.44
C LEU A 99 -10.66 -4.64 -12.98
N ARG A 100 -11.00 -5.24 -11.84
CA ARG A 100 -10.36 -6.43 -11.29
C ARG A 100 -8.84 -6.27 -11.17
N PRO A 101 -8.32 -5.26 -10.41
CA PRO A 101 -6.92 -5.26 -10.03
C PRO A 101 -6.61 -6.53 -9.22
N ASP A 102 -5.34 -6.89 -9.09
CA ASP A 102 -4.96 -8.05 -8.28
C ASP A 102 -5.30 -7.85 -6.80
N MET A 103 -5.08 -6.62 -6.30
CA MET A 103 -5.35 -6.23 -4.92
C MET A 103 -6.00 -4.85 -4.84
N ALA A 104 -6.57 -4.55 -3.68
CA ALA A 104 -6.96 -3.19 -3.33
C ALA A 104 -6.80 -2.93 -1.83
N SER A 105 -6.47 -1.70 -1.43
CA SER A 105 -6.36 -1.34 -0.03
C SER A 105 -7.75 -1.28 0.64
N LEU A 106 -7.82 -1.69 1.91
CA LEU A 106 -9.04 -1.66 2.72
C LEU A 106 -8.70 -1.24 4.16
N SER A 107 -9.00 0.01 4.51
CA SER A 107 -8.92 0.45 5.91
C SER A 107 -10.15 -0.04 6.69
N THR A 108 -9.93 -0.74 7.80
CA THR A 108 -11.00 -1.41 8.57
C THR A 108 -11.52 -0.60 9.75
N GLY A 109 -11.27 0.71 9.76
CA GLY A 109 -11.79 1.67 10.74
C GLY A 109 -11.43 3.10 10.37
N SER A 110 -12.19 4.05 10.94
CA SER A 110 -11.93 5.48 10.78
C SER A 110 -10.73 5.92 11.60
N VAL A 111 -10.03 6.94 11.14
CA VAL A 111 -8.86 7.51 11.82
C VAL A 111 -8.78 9.01 11.59
N ASN A 112 -8.26 9.74 12.58
CA ASN A 112 -8.00 11.15 12.46
C ASN A 112 -6.69 11.38 11.69
N PHE A 113 -6.79 11.89 10.48
CA PHE A 113 -5.64 12.45 9.76
C PHE A 113 -5.40 13.90 10.17
N PRO A 114 -4.27 14.52 9.80
CA PRO A 114 -3.92 15.86 10.29
C PRO A 114 -4.99 16.94 10.10
N THR A 115 -5.77 16.85 9.03
CA THR A 115 -6.73 17.91 8.62
C THR A 115 -8.15 17.39 8.39
N ILE A 116 -8.36 16.07 8.39
CA ILE A 116 -9.66 15.43 8.12
C ILE A 116 -9.82 14.17 8.97
N VAL A 117 -11.06 13.76 9.20
CA VAL A 117 -11.34 12.37 9.56
C VAL A 117 -11.28 11.53 8.30
N TYR A 118 -10.40 10.52 8.27
CA TYR A 118 -10.43 9.49 7.24
C TYR A 118 -11.52 8.48 7.61
N GLU A 119 -12.69 8.70 7.04
CA GLU A 119 -13.90 7.96 7.39
C GLU A 119 -13.91 6.57 6.76
N ASN A 120 -14.11 5.55 7.58
CA ASN A 120 -14.30 4.16 7.20
C ASN A 120 -15.34 3.56 8.14
N SER A 121 -16.61 3.92 7.92
CA SER A 121 -17.72 3.38 8.70
C SER A 121 -17.85 1.87 8.50
N PRO A 122 -18.38 1.11 9.47
CA PRO A 122 -18.59 -0.34 9.34
C PRO A 122 -19.37 -0.72 8.07
N ALA A 123 -20.38 0.09 7.69
CA ALA A 123 -21.17 -0.15 6.48
C ALA A 123 -20.32 -0.02 5.21
N LEU A 124 -19.51 1.04 5.10
CA LEU A 124 -18.63 1.26 3.96
C LEU A 124 -17.55 0.17 3.87
N VAL A 125 -16.96 -0.22 5.00
CA VAL A 125 -15.96 -1.30 5.05
C VAL A 125 -16.55 -2.62 4.57
N THR A 126 -17.76 -2.94 5.00
CA THR A 126 -18.50 -4.14 4.56
C THR A 126 -18.82 -4.09 3.06
N ASP A 127 -19.27 -2.95 2.55
CA ASP A 127 -19.55 -2.76 1.12
C ASP A 127 -18.29 -2.98 0.28
N LEU A 128 -17.19 -2.30 0.62
CA LEU A 128 -15.92 -2.44 -0.09
C LEU A 128 -15.40 -3.89 -0.06
N ALA A 129 -15.43 -4.56 1.11
CA ALA A 129 -15.03 -5.95 1.23
C ALA A 129 -15.90 -6.89 0.38
N THR A 130 -17.23 -6.65 0.35
CA THR A 130 -18.18 -7.41 -0.48
C THR A 130 -17.88 -7.22 -1.97
N ARG A 131 -17.64 -6.00 -2.41
CA ARG A 131 -17.27 -5.68 -3.80
C ARG A 131 -15.93 -6.30 -4.19
N MET A 132 -14.90 -6.22 -3.34
CA MET A 132 -13.62 -6.89 -3.56
C MET A 132 -13.81 -8.40 -3.74
N ARG A 133 -14.58 -9.03 -2.88
CA ARG A 133 -14.91 -10.45 -3.00
C ARG A 133 -15.65 -10.77 -4.31
N THR A 134 -16.64 -9.97 -4.68
CA THR A 134 -17.42 -10.13 -5.91
C THR A 134 -16.56 -10.07 -7.17
N TYR A 135 -15.60 -9.16 -7.20
CA TYR A 135 -14.71 -8.98 -8.35
C TYR A 135 -13.43 -9.83 -8.30
N GLY A 136 -13.24 -10.62 -7.24
CA GLY A 136 -12.04 -11.45 -7.06
C GLY A 136 -10.77 -10.64 -6.77
N VAL A 137 -10.95 -9.45 -6.18
CA VAL A 137 -9.85 -8.55 -5.78
C VAL A 137 -9.42 -8.88 -4.34
N ARG A 138 -8.12 -9.13 -4.13
CA ARG A 138 -7.61 -9.43 -2.79
C ARG A 138 -7.42 -8.16 -1.97
N PRO A 139 -7.99 -8.07 -0.75
CA PRO A 139 -7.76 -6.93 0.13
C PRO A 139 -6.34 -6.90 0.70
N GLU A 140 -5.71 -5.71 0.74
CA GLU A 140 -4.66 -5.38 1.70
C GLU A 140 -5.28 -4.55 2.83
N ILE A 141 -5.18 -5.05 4.05
CA ILE A 141 -5.77 -4.39 5.21
C ILE A 141 -4.83 -3.33 5.75
N GLU A 142 -5.23 -2.07 5.66
CA GLU A 142 -4.48 -0.96 6.23
C GLU A 142 -4.90 -0.69 7.68
N ILE A 143 -3.95 -0.82 8.60
CA ILE A 143 -4.14 -0.68 10.04
C ILE A 143 -3.46 0.60 10.52
N PHE A 144 -4.23 1.55 11.01
CA PHE A 144 -3.77 2.82 11.60
C PHE A 144 -3.96 2.88 13.11
N ASP A 145 -4.62 1.86 13.68
CA ASP A 145 -4.95 1.76 15.10
C ASP A 145 -5.20 0.28 15.47
N LEU A 146 -5.05 -0.05 16.74
CA LEU A 146 -5.26 -1.41 17.24
C LEU A 146 -6.67 -1.95 16.95
N SER A 147 -7.68 -1.09 17.04
CA SER A 147 -9.09 -1.45 16.78
C SER A 147 -9.33 -1.93 15.35
N HIS A 148 -8.52 -1.49 14.39
CA HIS A 148 -8.63 -1.90 13.00
C HIS A 148 -8.29 -3.39 12.80
N LEU A 149 -7.40 -3.98 13.61
CA LEU A 149 -7.14 -5.43 13.59
C LEU A 149 -8.40 -6.23 13.92
N HIS A 150 -9.18 -5.76 14.90
CA HIS A 150 -10.44 -6.39 15.25
C HIS A 150 -11.52 -6.16 14.17
N GLY A 151 -11.44 -5.04 13.45
CA GLY A 151 -12.25 -4.81 12.24
C GLY A 151 -11.96 -5.85 11.17
N ALA A 152 -10.70 -6.08 10.87
CA ALA A 152 -10.26 -7.10 9.92
C ALA A 152 -10.69 -8.52 10.34
N LYS A 153 -10.52 -8.86 11.64
CA LYS A 153 -10.98 -10.15 12.19
C LYS A 153 -12.46 -10.39 11.95
N ARG A 154 -13.31 -9.38 12.18
CA ARG A 154 -14.77 -9.50 11.93
C ARG A 154 -15.08 -9.77 10.46
N LEU A 155 -14.34 -9.21 9.51
CA LEU A 155 -14.51 -9.48 8.08
C LEU A 155 -14.14 -10.92 7.71
N VAL A 156 -13.09 -11.46 8.32
CA VAL A 156 -12.70 -12.88 8.15
C VAL A 156 -13.79 -13.79 8.74
N GLU A 157 -14.27 -13.53 9.95
CA GLU A 157 -15.33 -14.29 10.62
C GLU A 157 -16.66 -14.24 9.85
N ALA A 158 -16.95 -13.12 9.19
CA ALA A 158 -18.12 -12.97 8.32
C ALA A 158 -17.95 -13.63 6.94
N GLY A 159 -16.80 -14.25 6.66
CA GLY A 159 -16.48 -14.85 5.36
C GLY A 159 -16.38 -13.85 4.21
N LEU A 160 -16.18 -12.57 4.52
CA LEU A 160 -15.96 -11.52 3.50
C LEU A 160 -14.51 -11.42 3.07
N MET A 161 -13.62 -12.08 3.79
CA MET A 161 -12.19 -12.08 3.55
C MET A 161 -11.59 -13.47 3.82
N ASP A 162 -10.51 -13.80 3.14
CA ASP A 162 -9.74 -15.03 3.33
C ASP A 162 -9.17 -15.12 4.76
N GLU A 163 -9.04 -16.32 5.30
CA GLU A 163 -8.42 -16.59 6.61
C GLU A 163 -6.93 -16.23 6.69
N ARG A 164 -6.32 -15.96 5.55
CA ARG A 164 -4.92 -15.55 5.37
C ARG A 164 -4.84 -14.12 4.82
N PRO A 165 -5.35 -13.09 5.55
CA PRO A 165 -5.30 -11.72 5.05
C PRO A 165 -3.86 -11.22 4.94
N HIS A 166 -3.64 -10.23 4.07
CA HIS A 166 -2.43 -9.44 4.08
C HIS A 166 -2.69 -8.14 4.83
N VAL A 167 -1.84 -7.84 5.82
CA VAL A 167 -2.01 -6.69 6.72
C VAL A 167 -0.83 -5.74 6.59
N GLN A 168 -1.12 -4.47 6.42
CA GLN A 168 -0.14 -3.40 6.43
C GLN A 168 -0.37 -2.49 7.63
N VAL A 169 0.62 -2.42 8.55
CA VAL A 169 0.61 -1.49 9.68
C VAL A 169 1.14 -0.14 9.21
N VAL A 170 0.31 0.91 9.23
CA VAL A 170 0.70 2.26 8.81
C VAL A 170 1.07 3.09 10.03
N MET A 171 2.31 3.58 10.07
CA MET A 171 2.90 4.25 11.23
C MET A 171 3.40 5.65 10.89
N GLY A 172 3.26 6.57 11.84
CA GLY A 172 3.81 7.92 11.72
C GLY A 172 2.88 8.94 11.05
N VAL A 173 1.62 8.58 10.81
CA VAL A 173 0.59 9.56 10.47
C VAL A 173 0.23 10.35 11.72
N LYS A 174 0.29 11.67 11.65
CA LYS A 174 -0.10 12.54 12.76
C LYS A 174 -1.56 12.26 13.17
N ASN A 175 -1.79 12.11 14.47
CA ASN A 175 -3.05 11.76 15.12
C ASN A 175 -3.50 10.28 14.93
N ALA A 176 -2.62 9.42 14.39
CA ALA A 176 -2.82 7.97 14.33
C ALA A 176 -1.65 7.26 15.04
N LEU A 177 -1.38 6.00 14.70
CA LEU A 177 -0.32 5.21 15.32
C LEU A 177 1.06 5.85 15.13
N PRO A 178 1.78 6.26 16.21
CA PRO A 178 3.13 6.80 16.09
C PRO A 178 4.11 5.78 15.52
N ALA A 179 5.16 6.27 14.82
CA ALA A 179 6.24 5.40 14.36
C ALA A 179 7.26 5.19 15.49
N GLU A 180 6.90 4.31 16.43
CA GLU A 180 7.71 3.86 17.54
C GLU A 180 7.83 2.33 17.53
N GLU A 181 9.02 1.81 17.72
CA GLU A 181 9.34 0.40 17.52
C GLU A 181 8.53 -0.52 18.44
N HIS A 182 8.36 -0.15 19.70
CA HIS A 182 7.57 -0.92 20.67
C HIS A 182 6.08 -0.98 20.29
N LEU A 183 5.54 0.04 19.59
CA LEU A 183 4.16 0.02 19.10
C LEU A 183 4.01 -0.94 17.92
N LEU A 184 5.02 -1.06 17.06
CA LEU A 184 5.02 -2.10 16.03
C LEU A 184 4.99 -3.49 16.69
N GLU A 185 5.78 -3.73 17.71
CA GLU A 185 5.79 -5.01 18.44
C GLU A 185 4.44 -5.33 19.07
N LEU A 186 3.79 -4.33 19.69
CA LEU A 186 2.45 -4.46 20.24
C LEU A 186 1.45 -4.86 19.14
N MET A 187 1.48 -4.16 17.99
CA MET A 187 0.60 -4.45 16.86
C MET A 187 0.83 -5.86 16.30
N LEU A 188 2.07 -6.29 16.18
CA LEU A 188 2.42 -7.64 15.69
C LEU A 188 2.02 -8.72 16.70
N GLY A 189 2.15 -8.47 18.00
CA GLY A 189 1.66 -9.36 19.04
C GLY A 189 0.17 -9.60 18.95
N GLU A 190 -0.60 -8.51 18.77
CA GLU A 190 -2.06 -8.60 18.61
C GLU A 190 -2.45 -9.21 17.25
N LEU A 191 -1.76 -8.85 16.17
CA LEU A 191 -1.97 -9.45 14.85
C LEU A 191 -1.84 -10.99 14.91
N LYS A 192 -0.76 -11.48 15.53
CA LYS A 192 -0.53 -12.92 15.71
C LYS A 192 -1.64 -13.58 16.53
N ARG A 193 -2.18 -12.88 17.53
CA ARG A 193 -3.26 -13.39 18.38
C ARG A 193 -4.61 -13.47 17.66
N VAL A 194 -4.95 -12.44 16.86
CA VAL A 194 -6.31 -12.33 16.26
C VAL A 194 -6.38 -12.85 14.83
N LEU A 195 -5.28 -12.80 14.07
CA LEU A 195 -5.16 -13.22 12.67
C LEU A 195 -3.86 -14.03 12.45
N PRO A 196 -3.71 -15.19 13.09
CA PRO A 196 -2.45 -15.94 13.16
C PRO A 196 -1.90 -16.42 11.80
N LYS A 197 -2.74 -16.45 10.77
CA LYS A 197 -2.37 -16.84 9.41
C LYS A 197 -2.01 -15.65 8.51
N ALA A 198 -2.13 -14.41 9.01
CA ALA A 198 -1.87 -13.22 8.21
C ALA A 198 -0.42 -13.13 7.74
N THR A 199 -0.22 -12.68 6.51
CA THR A 199 1.03 -12.08 6.08
C THR A 199 1.04 -10.60 6.43
N TRP A 200 2.22 -9.99 6.62
CA TRP A 200 2.25 -8.61 7.07
C TRP A 200 3.42 -7.79 6.52
N THR A 201 3.17 -6.51 6.44
CA THR A 201 4.15 -5.45 6.18
C THR A 201 3.86 -4.26 7.08
N ALA A 202 4.73 -3.24 7.05
CA ALA A 202 4.44 -1.93 7.63
C ALA A 202 4.93 -0.82 6.72
N ALA A 203 4.23 0.32 6.77
CA ALA A 203 4.56 1.55 6.07
C ALA A 203 4.90 2.65 7.07
N GLY A 204 6.04 3.30 6.89
CA GLY A 204 6.42 4.48 7.65
C GLY A 204 6.16 5.76 6.85
N ILE A 205 5.46 6.71 7.42
CA ILE A 205 5.09 7.95 6.73
C ILE A 205 6.15 9.05 6.96
N GLY A 206 6.51 9.75 5.90
CA GLY A 206 7.51 10.82 5.91
C GLY A 206 8.90 10.29 6.27
N VAL A 207 9.57 10.96 7.17
CA VAL A 207 10.92 10.61 7.65
C VAL A 207 11.01 9.22 8.29
N ASN A 208 9.87 8.60 8.56
CA ASN A 208 9.81 7.27 9.19
C ASN A 208 9.96 6.12 8.19
N GLN A 209 9.85 6.37 6.88
CA GLN A 209 9.82 5.32 5.87
C GLN A 209 11.02 4.36 5.97
N ALA A 210 12.23 4.88 5.93
CA ALA A 210 13.44 4.05 5.96
C ALA A 210 13.57 3.23 7.25
N ARG A 211 13.32 3.85 8.43
CA ARG A 211 13.44 3.13 9.71
C ARG A 211 12.37 2.06 9.91
N VAL A 212 11.15 2.28 9.42
CA VAL A 212 10.10 1.27 9.51
C VAL A 212 10.43 0.08 8.60
N ILE A 213 11.02 0.30 7.42
CA ILE A 213 11.55 -0.77 6.57
C ILE A 213 12.55 -1.64 7.35
N GLU A 214 13.54 -1.03 8.05
CA GLU A 214 14.50 -1.76 8.87
C GLU A 214 13.81 -2.57 9.98
N TRP A 215 12.81 -2.01 10.66
CA TRP A 215 12.06 -2.73 11.69
C TRP A 215 11.28 -3.93 11.15
N VAL A 216 10.67 -3.78 9.97
CA VAL A 216 9.97 -4.88 9.28
C VAL A 216 10.94 -6.01 8.93
N LEU A 217 12.09 -5.67 8.35
CA LEU A 217 13.09 -6.64 7.93
C LEU A 217 13.69 -7.40 9.12
N ALA A 218 14.01 -6.69 10.20
CA ALA A 218 14.53 -7.28 11.44
C ALA A 218 13.55 -8.30 12.08
N ARG A 219 12.24 -8.13 11.85
CA ARG A 219 11.18 -9.00 12.41
C ARG A 219 10.65 -10.02 11.41
N GLY A 220 11.28 -10.15 10.25
CA GLY A 220 10.93 -11.16 9.25
C GLY A 220 9.61 -10.91 8.53
N GLY A 221 9.18 -9.65 8.40
CA GLY A 221 8.00 -9.27 7.63
C GLY A 221 8.01 -9.83 6.21
N ASP A 222 6.85 -9.99 5.61
CA ASP A 222 6.67 -10.60 4.29
C ASP A 222 6.98 -9.61 3.15
N GLY A 223 6.83 -8.31 3.42
CA GLY A 223 7.13 -7.25 2.48
C GLY A 223 7.52 -5.95 3.17
N VAL A 224 7.97 -4.99 2.38
CA VAL A 224 8.24 -3.60 2.76
C VAL A 224 7.53 -2.66 1.80
N ARG A 225 7.12 -1.47 2.27
CA ARG A 225 6.52 -0.44 1.43
C ARG A 225 7.41 0.81 1.40
N THR A 226 7.55 1.37 0.19
CA THR A 226 8.28 2.61 -0.09
C THR A 226 7.56 3.41 -1.17
N GLY A 227 8.00 4.61 -1.47
CA GLY A 227 7.48 5.41 -2.58
C GLY A 227 7.15 6.86 -2.19
N LEU A 228 6.93 7.67 -3.23
CA LEU A 228 6.68 9.11 -3.13
C LEU A 228 5.33 9.44 -2.48
N GLU A 229 4.40 8.51 -2.42
CA GLU A 229 3.16 8.66 -1.66
C GLU A 229 3.42 8.93 -0.18
N ASP A 230 4.34 8.13 0.39
CA ASP A 230 4.58 8.11 1.82
C ASP A 230 5.71 9.05 2.22
N ASN A 231 6.72 9.21 1.37
CA ASN A 231 7.87 10.08 1.63
C ASN A 231 8.47 10.63 0.32
N ILE A 232 8.55 11.95 0.21
CA ILE A 232 9.13 12.63 -0.97
C ILE A 232 10.61 12.94 -0.82
N ARG A 233 11.28 12.50 0.27
CA ARG A 233 12.66 12.86 0.60
C ARG A 233 13.51 11.64 0.91
N ILE A 234 14.80 11.75 0.61
CA ILE A 234 15.81 10.78 1.05
C ILE A 234 16.43 11.22 2.38
N THR A 235 16.77 12.51 2.48
CA THR A 235 17.23 13.14 3.72
C THR A 235 16.42 14.41 3.97
N ARG A 236 16.65 15.05 5.12
CA ARG A 236 16.01 16.33 5.43
C ARG A 236 16.15 17.36 4.32
N ASP A 237 17.31 17.39 3.66
CA ASP A 237 17.68 18.44 2.70
C ASP A 237 17.70 17.96 1.23
N ARG A 238 17.39 16.67 0.99
CA ARG A 238 17.40 16.09 -0.37
C ARG A 238 16.07 15.40 -0.70
N LEU A 239 15.41 15.89 -1.75
CA LEU A 239 14.26 15.21 -2.33
C LEU A 239 14.68 13.88 -2.97
N ALA A 240 13.76 12.91 -2.95
CA ALA A 240 13.88 11.72 -3.78
C ALA A 240 13.75 12.10 -5.26
N SER A 241 14.62 11.59 -6.10
CA SER A 241 14.61 11.87 -7.54
C SER A 241 13.55 11.05 -8.30
N SER A 242 13.12 9.92 -7.75
CA SER A 242 12.10 9.04 -8.34
C SER A 242 11.60 7.98 -7.34
N ASN A 243 10.51 7.30 -7.68
CA ASN A 243 10.10 6.08 -6.98
C ASN A 243 11.16 4.97 -7.09
N ALA A 244 11.82 4.86 -8.23
CA ALA A 244 12.89 3.87 -8.44
C ALA A 244 14.08 4.09 -7.50
N GLU A 245 14.44 5.33 -7.17
CA GLU A 245 15.47 5.60 -6.16
C GLU A 245 15.07 5.05 -4.79
N LEU A 246 13.84 5.30 -4.38
CA LEU A 246 13.30 4.79 -3.09
C LEU A 246 13.23 3.25 -3.07
N VAL A 247 12.88 2.62 -4.20
CA VAL A 247 12.87 1.15 -4.34
C VAL A 247 14.29 0.58 -4.25
N ARG A 248 15.30 1.20 -4.89
CA ARG A 248 16.70 0.77 -4.76
C ARG A 248 17.18 0.80 -3.31
N LEU A 249 16.87 1.87 -2.57
CA LEU A 249 17.20 1.96 -1.15
C LEU A 249 16.51 0.87 -0.30
N ALA A 250 15.26 0.55 -0.62
CA ALA A 250 14.56 -0.55 0.03
C ALA A 250 15.19 -1.91 -0.32
N ALA A 251 15.59 -2.14 -1.58
CA ALA A 251 16.27 -3.37 -2.01
C ALA A 251 17.64 -3.52 -1.35
N GLU A 252 18.40 -2.43 -1.17
CA GLU A 252 19.65 -2.42 -0.42
C GLU A 252 19.41 -2.77 1.06
N ALA A 253 18.36 -2.23 1.69
CA ALA A 253 17.98 -2.61 3.05
C ALA A 253 17.65 -4.10 3.14
N VAL A 254 16.86 -4.63 2.20
CA VAL A 254 16.56 -6.07 2.10
C VAL A 254 17.84 -6.91 2.02
N ALA A 255 18.82 -6.48 1.21
CA ALA A 255 20.10 -7.18 1.07
C ALA A 255 20.95 -7.13 2.36
N ARG A 256 20.98 -5.98 3.08
CA ARG A 256 21.65 -5.88 4.38
C ARG A 256 21.12 -6.85 5.42
N HIS A 257 19.84 -7.22 5.34
CA HIS A 257 19.23 -8.24 6.19
C HIS A 257 19.40 -9.68 5.67
N GLY A 258 20.29 -9.92 4.70
CA GLY A 258 20.56 -11.24 4.14
C GLY A 258 19.37 -11.82 3.34
N ARG A 259 18.47 -10.96 2.87
CA ARG A 259 17.29 -11.33 2.07
C ARG A 259 17.41 -10.75 0.66
N ARG A 260 16.45 -11.00 -0.19
CA ARG A 260 16.41 -10.44 -1.56
C ARG A 260 15.00 -9.98 -1.93
N PRO A 261 14.84 -9.04 -2.87
CA PRO A 261 13.54 -8.73 -3.44
C PRO A 261 12.87 -9.98 -4.02
N ALA A 262 11.56 -10.06 -3.84
CA ALA A 262 10.74 -11.10 -4.46
C ALA A 262 10.52 -10.79 -5.95
N THR A 263 10.65 -11.81 -6.80
CA THR A 263 10.13 -11.70 -8.17
C THR A 263 8.61 -11.54 -8.15
N PRO A 264 7.98 -11.03 -9.21
CA PRO A 264 6.52 -10.94 -9.30
C PRO A 264 5.83 -12.26 -8.98
N ALA A 265 6.30 -13.38 -9.50
CA ALA A 265 5.73 -14.70 -9.23
C ALA A 265 5.83 -15.09 -7.75
N GLU A 266 6.97 -14.85 -7.12
CA GLU A 266 7.16 -15.11 -5.68
C GLU A 266 6.29 -14.18 -4.82
N ALA A 267 6.15 -12.92 -5.21
CA ALA A 267 5.27 -11.97 -4.53
C ALA A 267 3.80 -12.41 -4.61
N ARG A 268 3.34 -12.84 -5.79
CA ARG A 268 1.98 -13.39 -5.98
C ARG A 268 1.74 -14.59 -5.08
N ALA A 269 2.66 -15.54 -5.05
CA ALA A 269 2.58 -16.73 -4.19
C ALA A 269 2.56 -16.36 -2.69
N ALA A 270 3.45 -15.45 -2.26
CA ALA A 270 3.51 -14.98 -0.87
C ALA A 270 2.20 -14.31 -0.43
N LEU A 271 1.59 -13.52 -1.31
CA LEU A 271 0.34 -12.81 -1.06
C LEU A 271 -0.91 -13.63 -1.39
N GLY A 272 -0.77 -14.91 -1.80
CA GLY A 272 -1.89 -15.80 -2.10
C GLY A 272 -2.71 -15.39 -3.31
N LEU A 273 -2.06 -14.79 -4.31
CA LEU A 273 -2.64 -14.47 -5.61
C LEU A 273 -2.39 -15.62 -6.60
N ALA A 274 -3.29 -15.78 -7.57
CA ALA A 274 -3.06 -16.70 -8.68
C ALA A 274 -1.79 -16.30 -9.46
N ALA A 275 -1.13 -17.29 -10.05
CA ALA A 275 0.07 -17.10 -10.87
C ALA A 275 -0.24 -16.28 -12.15
#